data_d46acaf9e14a567952d1070ec223a46f
#
_entry.id   d46acaf9e14a567952d1070ec223a46f
#
_cell.length_a   1.000
_cell.length_b   1.000
_cell.length_c   1.000
_cell.angle_alpha   90.00
_cell.angle_beta   90.00
_cell.angle_gamma   90.00
#
_symmetry.space_group_name_H-M   'P 1'
#
loop_
_entity.id
_entity.type
_entity.pdbx_description
1 polymer ?
#
loop_
_entity_poly.entity_id
_entity_poly.type
_entity_poly.pdbx_seq_one_letter_code
_entity_poly.pdbx_strand_id
1 'polypeptide(L)'
;MTGSAQNRSPELQRVYQMWQGVLSDRGSDLTTMRDTVEEFYRKNFHLAEDVEVEAVFDPVPGLWITTSAGRGRSLLYFHGGGYALGSSKAHAEMASWIARAARARVFVLDYRRAPEYRFPAAVEDALLAYRWILNSGADPRTVVVGGDSAGGGLTLALLTSLRDRAEPLPGCAVCISPWVDLEMTGASIIGKADLDPLLTRAGLQQFADWYLGGQNPRQPLVSPLHADLRGLPPLLIQVGTSEILLDDALRLAERASAAGVPVTLCQYEDMPHVWHVFASFLPQGRQAANEIGDFVMQHTARAAAANQQPR
;
A
#
# COMPACT_ATOMS: atom_id res chain seq x y z
N MET A 1 18.04 25.53 7.12
CA MET A 1 18.47 24.82 5.90
C MET A 1 17.34 24.91 4.86
N THR A 2 17.36 25.98 4.04
CA THR A 2 16.26 26.42 3.16
C THR A 2 16.50 26.05 1.67
N GLY A 3 17.31 25.03 1.39
CA GLY A 3 17.78 24.74 0.04
C GLY A 3 16.90 23.79 -0.82
N SER A 4 16.06 22.95 -0.23
CA SER A 4 15.37 21.90 -1.00
C SER A 4 14.05 22.34 -1.65
N ALA A 5 13.34 23.28 -1.08
CA ALA A 5 12.04 23.73 -1.62
C ALA A 5 12.15 24.53 -2.94
N GLN A 6 13.26 25.20 -3.17
CA GLN A 6 13.45 26.10 -4.34
C GLN A 6 13.75 25.36 -5.65
N ASN A 7 14.03 24.05 -5.63
CA ASN A 7 14.48 23.30 -6.82
C ASN A 7 13.50 22.18 -7.26
N ARG A 8 12.29 22.12 -6.67
CA ARG A 8 11.28 21.12 -7.07
C ARG A 8 10.67 21.47 -8.42
N SER A 9 10.41 20.43 -9.25
CA SER A 9 9.64 20.63 -10.50
C SER A 9 8.25 21.20 -10.22
N PRO A 10 7.61 21.88 -11.19
CA PRO A 10 6.25 22.38 -11.02
C PRO A 10 5.25 21.29 -10.62
N GLU A 11 5.38 20.09 -11.19
CA GLU A 11 4.53 18.94 -10.86
C GLU A 11 4.71 18.53 -9.41
N LEU A 12 5.96 18.46 -8.93
CA LEU A 12 6.24 18.09 -7.54
C LEU A 12 5.77 19.19 -6.57
N GLN A 13 5.92 20.46 -6.92
CA GLN A 13 5.36 21.56 -6.12
C GLN A 13 3.83 21.43 -5.98
N ARG A 14 3.14 21.10 -7.08
CA ARG A 14 1.70 20.84 -7.08
C ARG A 14 1.34 19.67 -6.17
N VAL A 15 2.09 18.57 -6.16
CA VAL A 15 1.89 17.43 -5.25
C VAL A 15 1.93 17.88 -3.79
N TYR A 16 2.95 18.66 -3.42
CA TYR A 16 3.08 19.18 -2.06
C TYR A 16 1.89 20.04 -1.65
N GLN A 17 1.44 20.95 -2.54
CA GLN A 17 0.27 21.79 -2.29
C GLN A 17 -1.02 20.97 -2.12
N MET A 18 -1.19 19.94 -2.96
CA MET A 18 -2.36 19.05 -2.88
C MET A 18 -2.37 18.26 -1.58
N TRP A 19 -1.24 17.68 -1.15
CA TRP A 19 -1.16 16.94 0.10
C TRP A 19 -1.38 17.83 1.33
N GLN A 20 -0.86 19.04 1.33
CA GLN A 20 -1.10 20.01 2.43
C GLN A 20 -2.58 20.33 2.60
N GLY A 21 -3.36 20.29 1.53
CA GLY A 21 -4.79 20.58 1.55
C GLY A 21 -5.67 19.45 2.08
N VAL A 22 -5.22 18.17 1.97
CA VAL A 22 -6.08 17.00 2.26
C VAL A 22 -6.41 16.85 3.75
N LEU A 23 -5.45 17.10 4.63
CA LEU A 23 -5.61 16.94 6.08
C LEU A 23 -5.41 18.28 6.82
N SER A 24 -5.70 19.41 6.18
CA SER A 24 -5.57 20.75 6.76
C SER A 24 -6.49 20.95 7.97
N ASP A 25 -7.63 20.27 7.99
CA ASP A 25 -8.60 20.32 9.10
C ASP A 25 -8.46 19.09 10.03
N ARG A 26 -7.33 19.03 10.73
CA ARG A 26 -6.98 17.92 11.65
C ARG A 26 -7.80 17.91 12.95
N GLY A 27 -8.67 18.88 13.17
CA GLY A 27 -9.61 18.95 14.29
C GLY A 27 -10.99 18.41 13.96
N SER A 28 -11.24 17.97 12.71
CA SER A 28 -12.50 17.45 12.25
C SER A 28 -12.83 16.09 12.89
N ASP A 29 -14.10 15.78 12.99
CA ASP A 29 -14.55 14.44 13.29
C ASP A 29 -14.19 13.46 12.14
N LEU A 30 -14.18 12.17 12.46
CA LEU A 30 -13.77 11.13 11.51
C LEU A 30 -14.62 11.07 10.23
N THR A 31 -15.92 11.36 10.33
CA THR A 31 -16.82 11.37 9.16
C THR A 31 -16.39 12.47 8.19
N THR A 32 -16.17 13.67 8.69
CA THR A 32 -15.65 14.80 7.90
C THR A 32 -14.29 14.48 7.28
N MET A 33 -13.38 13.83 8.02
CA MET A 33 -12.09 13.40 7.47
C MET A 33 -12.24 12.40 6.31
N ARG A 34 -13.13 11.42 6.46
CA ARG A 34 -13.45 10.44 5.40
C ARG A 34 -14.01 11.12 4.16
N ASP A 35 -15.01 12.00 4.34
CA ASP A 35 -15.63 12.73 3.24
C ASP A 35 -14.62 13.65 2.52
N THR A 36 -13.76 14.33 3.25
CA THR A 36 -12.69 15.17 2.69
C THR A 36 -11.73 14.35 1.83
N VAL A 37 -11.29 13.18 2.31
CA VAL A 37 -10.39 12.30 1.56
C VAL A 37 -11.08 11.75 0.30
N GLU A 38 -12.31 11.23 0.42
CA GLU A 38 -13.07 10.73 -0.74
C GLU A 38 -13.28 11.82 -1.80
N GLU A 39 -13.66 13.02 -1.37
CA GLU A 39 -13.87 14.15 -2.26
C GLU A 39 -12.56 14.62 -2.92
N PHE A 40 -11.45 14.61 -2.20
CA PHE A 40 -10.13 14.90 -2.76
C PHE A 40 -9.80 13.95 -3.93
N TYR A 41 -9.95 12.64 -3.71
CA TYR A 41 -9.68 11.66 -4.76
C TYR A 41 -10.66 11.82 -5.93
N ARG A 42 -11.94 11.93 -5.64
CA ARG A 42 -12.99 12.09 -6.66
C ARG A 42 -12.78 13.31 -7.56
N LYS A 43 -12.31 14.43 -7.01
CA LYS A 43 -12.07 15.67 -7.76
C LYS A 43 -10.81 15.66 -8.61
N ASN A 44 -9.78 14.99 -8.15
CA ASN A 44 -8.43 15.15 -8.71
C ASN A 44 -7.98 13.99 -9.58
N PHE A 45 -8.61 12.81 -9.45
CA PHE A 45 -8.16 11.60 -10.14
C PHE A 45 -9.31 10.94 -10.88
N HIS A 46 -9.06 10.63 -12.15
CA HIS A 46 -10.08 10.07 -13.05
C HIS A 46 -9.51 8.84 -13.75
N LEU A 47 -10.33 7.81 -13.84
CA LEU A 47 -10.00 6.61 -14.59
C LEU A 47 -9.94 6.91 -16.09
N ALA A 48 -8.94 6.31 -16.76
CA ALA A 48 -8.87 6.34 -18.21
C ALA A 48 -9.99 5.47 -18.81
N GLU A 49 -10.36 5.74 -20.09
CA GLU A 49 -11.46 5.05 -20.78
C GLU A 49 -11.27 3.53 -20.92
N ASP A 50 -10.02 3.05 -20.91
CA ASP A 50 -9.68 1.63 -21.02
C ASP A 50 -9.70 0.88 -19.69
N VAL A 51 -10.12 1.53 -18.60
CA VAL A 51 -10.21 0.94 -17.26
C VAL A 51 -11.61 0.40 -17.01
N GLU A 52 -11.69 -0.91 -16.81
CA GLU A 52 -12.89 -1.59 -16.37
C GLU A 52 -12.92 -1.70 -14.85
N VAL A 53 -14.05 -1.36 -14.24
CA VAL A 53 -14.28 -1.46 -12.79
C VAL A 53 -15.45 -2.40 -12.52
N GLU A 54 -15.21 -3.42 -11.70
CA GLU A 54 -16.22 -4.38 -11.27
C GLU A 54 -16.32 -4.38 -9.74
N ALA A 55 -17.50 -4.08 -9.22
CA ALA A 55 -17.71 -4.08 -7.78
C ALA A 55 -17.99 -5.49 -7.26
N VAL A 56 -17.36 -5.85 -6.15
CA VAL A 56 -17.58 -7.09 -5.39
C VAL A 56 -18.14 -6.72 -4.02
N PHE A 57 -19.12 -7.48 -3.54
CA PHE A 57 -19.75 -7.26 -2.23
C PHE A 57 -19.60 -8.45 -1.28
N ASP A 58 -19.45 -9.66 -1.82
CA ASP A 58 -19.37 -10.91 -1.09
C ASP A 58 -18.26 -11.80 -1.69
N PRO A 59 -17.40 -12.44 -0.91
CA PRO A 59 -17.37 -12.52 0.56
C PRO A 59 -16.72 -11.30 1.25
N VAL A 60 -16.08 -10.42 0.49
CA VAL A 60 -15.47 -9.17 0.98
C VAL A 60 -15.73 -8.05 -0.02
N PRO A 61 -16.06 -6.82 0.44
CA PRO A 61 -16.30 -5.71 -0.46
C PRO A 61 -15.00 -5.18 -1.07
N GLY A 62 -15.10 -4.68 -2.31
CA GLY A 62 -13.96 -4.09 -3.01
C GLY A 62 -14.22 -3.89 -4.49
N LEU A 63 -13.20 -3.44 -5.20
CA LEU A 63 -13.26 -3.21 -6.64
C LEU A 63 -12.17 -4.01 -7.37
N TRP A 64 -12.56 -4.75 -8.41
CA TRP A 64 -11.61 -5.17 -9.43
C TRP A 64 -11.36 -4.02 -10.40
N ILE A 65 -10.09 -3.70 -10.58
CA ILE A 65 -9.60 -2.73 -11.56
C ILE A 65 -8.84 -3.52 -12.62
N THR A 66 -9.31 -3.43 -13.85
CA THR A 66 -8.73 -4.14 -14.98
C THR A 66 -8.44 -3.16 -16.11
N THR A 67 -7.36 -3.39 -16.84
CA THR A 67 -6.99 -2.61 -18.02
C THR A 67 -6.81 -3.51 -19.23
N SER A 68 -6.70 -2.93 -20.41
CA SER A 68 -6.40 -3.65 -21.66
C SER A 68 -5.05 -4.38 -21.63
N ALA A 69 -4.16 -4.08 -20.67
CA ALA A 69 -2.82 -4.67 -20.58
C ALA A 69 -2.81 -6.15 -20.19
N GLY A 70 -3.90 -6.71 -19.65
CA GLY A 70 -4.02 -8.15 -19.41
C GLY A 70 -4.62 -8.54 -18.06
N ARG A 71 -4.95 -9.85 -17.95
CA ARG A 71 -5.62 -10.46 -16.80
C ARG A 71 -4.90 -11.69 -16.26
N GLY A 72 -3.67 -11.93 -16.70
CA GLY A 72 -2.93 -13.17 -16.36
C GLY A 72 -2.46 -13.28 -14.91
N ARG A 73 -2.56 -12.20 -14.14
CA ARG A 73 -2.16 -12.11 -12.73
C ARG A 73 -3.28 -11.47 -11.92
N SER A 74 -3.31 -11.77 -10.62
CA SER A 74 -4.19 -11.07 -9.67
C SER A 74 -3.35 -10.37 -8.61
N LEU A 75 -3.59 -9.09 -8.38
CA LEU A 75 -2.97 -8.33 -7.31
C LEU A 75 -4.05 -7.95 -6.30
N LEU A 76 -3.92 -8.43 -5.06
CA LEU A 76 -4.73 -8.02 -3.92
C LEU A 76 -4.08 -6.77 -3.32
N TYR A 77 -4.81 -5.65 -3.33
CA TYR A 77 -4.30 -4.36 -2.90
C TYR A 77 -5.03 -3.84 -1.68
N PHE A 78 -4.26 -3.39 -0.70
CA PHE A 78 -4.74 -2.76 0.53
C PHE A 78 -4.46 -1.27 0.48
N HIS A 79 -5.52 -0.47 0.49
CA HIS A 79 -5.39 0.99 0.44
C HIS A 79 -4.81 1.57 1.72
N GLY A 80 -4.17 2.74 1.63
CA GLY A 80 -3.73 3.55 2.75
C GLY A 80 -4.88 4.22 3.49
N GLY A 81 -4.52 5.10 4.43
CA GLY A 81 -5.48 5.87 5.22
C GLY A 81 -5.49 5.54 6.71
N GLY A 82 -4.35 5.06 7.27
CA GLY A 82 -4.18 4.85 8.71
C GLY A 82 -5.16 3.84 9.33
N TYR A 83 -5.61 2.86 8.56
CA TYR A 83 -6.67 1.89 8.92
C TYR A 83 -8.05 2.51 9.19
N ALA A 84 -8.24 3.82 9.04
CA ALA A 84 -9.47 4.53 9.38
C ALA A 84 -10.09 5.29 8.20
N LEU A 85 -9.30 5.68 7.23
CA LEU A 85 -9.69 6.42 6.03
C LEU A 85 -9.46 5.58 4.76
N GLY A 86 -9.76 6.15 3.59
CA GLY A 86 -9.55 5.53 2.29
C GLY A 86 -10.64 4.54 1.90
N SER A 87 -10.61 4.14 0.64
CA SER A 87 -11.52 3.16 0.05
C SER A 87 -10.97 2.62 -1.26
N SER A 88 -11.58 1.54 -1.76
CA SER A 88 -11.29 1.01 -3.10
C SER A 88 -11.54 2.05 -4.20
N LYS A 89 -12.56 2.90 -4.03
CA LYS A 89 -12.88 3.98 -4.99
C LYS A 89 -11.82 5.06 -5.01
N ALA A 90 -11.37 5.50 -3.85
CA ALA A 90 -10.32 6.51 -3.72
C ALA A 90 -8.99 6.06 -4.37
N HIS A 91 -8.66 4.77 -4.28
CA HIS A 91 -7.42 4.22 -4.82
C HIS A 91 -7.53 3.65 -6.24
N ALA A 92 -8.70 3.70 -6.87
CA ALA A 92 -8.95 3.05 -8.17
C ALA A 92 -8.04 3.58 -9.29
N GLU A 93 -7.77 4.88 -9.34
CA GLU A 93 -6.90 5.47 -10.36
C GLU A 93 -5.45 4.99 -10.19
N MET A 94 -4.88 5.09 -8.99
CA MET A 94 -3.55 4.57 -8.70
C MET A 94 -3.45 3.06 -8.98
N ALA A 95 -4.46 2.29 -8.57
CA ALA A 95 -4.54 0.85 -8.87
C ALA A 95 -4.55 0.57 -10.37
N SER A 96 -5.14 1.45 -11.20
CA SER A 96 -5.14 1.29 -12.67
C SER A 96 -3.75 1.44 -13.28
N TRP A 97 -2.91 2.33 -12.76
CA TRP A 97 -1.51 2.45 -13.18
C TRP A 97 -0.72 1.19 -12.85
N ILE A 98 -0.91 0.65 -11.64
CA ILE A 98 -0.28 -0.61 -11.21
C ILE A 98 -0.80 -1.79 -12.06
N ALA A 99 -2.11 -1.87 -12.30
CA ALA A 99 -2.73 -2.90 -13.13
C ALA A 99 -2.13 -2.93 -14.54
N ARG A 100 -1.97 -1.76 -15.15
CA ARG A 100 -1.38 -1.62 -16.49
C ARG A 100 0.07 -2.06 -16.51
N ALA A 101 0.88 -1.56 -15.58
CA ALA A 101 2.31 -1.85 -15.52
C ALA A 101 2.58 -3.34 -15.21
N ALA A 102 1.84 -3.93 -14.26
CA ALA A 102 1.99 -5.33 -13.85
C ALA A 102 1.30 -6.35 -14.78
N ARG A 103 0.54 -5.87 -15.78
CA ARG A 103 -0.34 -6.72 -16.63
C ARG A 103 -1.21 -7.63 -15.77
N ALA A 104 -1.84 -7.06 -14.76
CA ALA A 104 -2.64 -7.75 -13.76
C ALA A 104 -4.02 -7.10 -13.64
N ARG A 105 -4.98 -7.85 -13.12
CA ARG A 105 -6.16 -7.24 -12.52
C ARG A 105 -5.87 -6.97 -11.04
N VAL A 106 -6.27 -5.81 -10.54
CA VAL A 106 -6.04 -5.41 -9.15
C VAL A 106 -7.35 -5.42 -8.39
N PHE A 107 -7.44 -6.22 -7.32
CA PHE A 107 -8.55 -6.17 -6.38
C PHE A 107 -8.19 -5.22 -5.24
N VAL A 108 -8.82 -4.06 -5.20
CA VAL A 108 -8.67 -3.11 -4.10
C VAL A 108 -9.73 -3.44 -3.05
N LEU A 109 -9.28 -3.93 -1.90
CA LEU A 109 -10.15 -4.39 -0.82
C LEU A 109 -10.66 -3.20 0.01
N ASP A 110 -11.98 -3.13 0.23
CA ASP A 110 -12.59 -2.26 1.25
C ASP A 110 -12.61 -3.02 2.59
N TYR A 111 -11.47 -3.12 3.25
CA TYR A 111 -11.37 -3.77 4.55
C TYR A 111 -12.09 -2.98 5.65
N ARG A 112 -12.57 -3.67 6.67
CA ARG A 112 -13.23 -3.05 7.84
C ARG A 112 -12.29 -2.07 8.53
N ARG A 113 -12.72 -0.82 8.66
CA ARG A 113 -11.92 0.31 9.16
C ARG A 113 -12.17 0.61 10.63
N ALA A 114 -11.13 1.09 11.29
CA ALA A 114 -11.20 1.64 12.65
C ALA A 114 -11.87 3.03 12.66
N PRO A 115 -12.41 3.46 13.81
CA PRO A 115 -12.49 2.80 15.10
C PRO A 115 -13.67 1.82 15.24
N GLU A 116 -14.56 1.76 14.24
CA GLU A 116 -15.73 0.87 14.26
C GLU A 116 -15.30 -0.58 14.30
N TYR A 117 -14.25 -0.92 13.54
CA TYR A 117 -13.66 -2.26 13.49
C TYR A 117 -12.16 -2.18 13.76
N ARG A 118 -11.79 -2.40 14.99
CA ARG A 118 -10.40 -2.36 15.46
C ARG A 118 -9.61 -3.60 15.02
N PHE A 119 -8.32 -3.59 15.25
CA PHE A 119 -7.50 -4.79 15.14
C PHE A 119 -8.15 -5.98 15.91
N PRO A 120 -8.25 -7.18 15.28
CA PRO A 120 -7.63 -7.62 14.04
C PRO A 120 -8.52 -7.57 12.77
N ALA A 121 -9.64 -6.85 12.75
CA ALA A 121 -10.66 -6.93 11.70
C ALA A 121 -10.09 -6.79 10.28
N ALA A 122 -9.23 -5.81 10.03
CA ALA A 122 -8.60 -5.62 8.71
C ALA A 122 -7.72 -6.82 8.30
N VAL A 123 -7.02 -7.45 9.25
CA VAL A 123 -6.19 -8.65 8.98
C VAL A 123 -7.07 -9.86 8.63
N GLU A 124 -8.21 -10.01 9.30
CA GLU A 124 -9.18 -11.07 9.00
C GLU A 124 -9.77 -10.90 7.58
N ASP A 125 -10.11 -9.66 7.20
CA ASP A 125 -10.62 -9.35 5.86
C ASP A 125 -9.55 -9.59 4.77
N ALA A 126 -8.30 -9.22 5.05
CA ALA A 126 -7.18 -9.49 4.14
C ALA A 126 -6.97 -11.00 3.92
N LEU A 127 -7.02 -11.80 4.98
CA LEU A 127 -6.96 -13.27 4.89
C LEU A 127 -8.13 -13.84 4.10
N LEU A 128 -9.34 -13.36 4.34
CA LEU A 128 -10.54 -13.80 3.64
C LEU A 128 -10.47 -13.48 2.15
N ALA A 129 -10.05 -12.24 1.80
CA ALA A 129 -9.88 -11.80 0.42
C ALA A 129 -8.82 -12.65 -0.32
N TYR A 130 -7.68 -12.90 0.31
CA TYR A 130 -6.62 -13.72 -0.29
C TYR A 130 -7.09 -15.15 -0.58
N ARG A 131 -7.73 -15.79 0.40
CA ARG A 131 -8.31 -17.15 0.24
C ARG A 131 -9.39 -17.18 -0.84
N TRP A 132 -10.23 -16.16 -0.91
CA TRP A 132 -11.26 -16.04 -1.95
C TRP A 132 -10.63 -15.98 -3.35
N ILE A 133 -9.56 -15.20 -3.53
CA ILE A 133 -8.83 -15.16 -4.81
C ILE A 133 -8.26 -16.54 -5.18
N LEU A 134 -7.66 -17.25 -4.22
CA LEU A 134 -7.15 -18.60 -4.48
C LEU A 134 -8.27 -19.60 -4.81
N ASN A 135 -9.39 -19.55 -4.07
CA ASN A 135 -10.54 -20.41 -4.29
C ASN A 135 -11.23 -20.16 -5.65
N SER A 136 -11.02 -18.97 -6.25
CA SER A 136 -11.46 -18.69 -7.63
C SER A 136 -10.57 -19.35 -8.70
N GLY A 137 -9.57 -20.15 -8.30
CA GLY A 137 -8.67 -20.89 -9.18
C GLY A 137 -7.35 -20.18 -9.49
N ALA A 138 -7.03 -19.09 -8.82
CA ALA A 138 -5.74 -18.41 -9.00
C ALA A 138 -4.58 -19.27 -8.43
N ASP A 139 -3.51 -19.45 -9.21
CA ASP A 139 -2.27 -20.04 -8.71
C ASP A 139 -1.59 -19.04 -7.77
N PRO A 140 -1.31 -19.39 -6.50
CA PRO A 140 -0.70 -18.47 -5.55
C PRO A 140 0.61 -17.86 -6.07
N ARG A 141 1.36 -18.56 -6.92
CA ARG A 141 2.59 -18.06 -7.55
C ARG A 141 2.35 -16.94 -8.56
N THR A 142 1.11 -16.74 -9.03
CA THR A 142 0.70 -15.64 -9.91
C THR A 142 -0.08 -14.55 -9.16
N VAL A 143 -0.34 -14.75 -7.87
CA VAL A 143 -0.96 -13.74 -7.02
C VAL A 143 0.13 -12.86 -6.44
N VAL A 144 -0.14 -11.56 -6.41
CA VAL A 144 0.67 -10.54 -5.75
C VAL A 144 -0.17 -9.94 -4.64
N VAL A 145 0.44 -9.57 -3.53
CA VAL A 145 -0.20 -8.74 -2.51
C VAL A 145 0.55 -7.44 -2.37
N GLY A 146 -0.15 -6.36 -2.10
CA GLY A 146 0.51 -5.07 -1.92
C GLY A 146 -0.40 -4.02 -1.31
N GLY A 147 0.20 -2.92 -0.90
CA GLY A 147 -0.54 -1.79 -0.34
C GLY A 147 0.35 -0.62 -0.01
N ASP A 148 -0.27 0.51 0.24
CA ASP A 148 0.40 1.75 0.60
C ASP A 148 0.15 2.14 2.06
N SER A 149 1.11 2.76 2.72
CA SER A 149 0.96 3.28 4.08
C SER A 149 0.52 2.19 5.06
N ALA A 150 -0.63 2.35 5.72
CA ALA A 150 -1.27 1.31 6.55
C ALA A 150 -1.54 0.02 5.75
N GLY A 151 -1.88 0.12 4.46
CA GLY A 151 -2.04 -1.03 3.57
C GLY A 151 -0.74 -1.79 3.34
N GLY A 152 0.42 -1.11 3.36
CA GLY A 152 1.74 -1.74 3.38
C GLY A 152 1.98 -2.54 4.67
N GLY A 153 1.58 -2.01 5.81
CA GLY A 153 1.57 -2.75 7.09
C GLY A 153 0.66 -3.96 7.04
N LEU A 154 -0.57 -3.80 6.50
CA LEU A 154 -1.53 -4.89 6.34
C LEU A 154 -1.02 -5.99 5.38
N THR A 155 -0.26 -5.62 4.36
CA THR A 155 0.43 -6.56 3.45
C THR A 155 1.34 -7.49 4.24
N LEU A 156 2.20 -6.94 5.11
CA LEU A 156 3.12 -7.72 5.95
C LEU A 156 2.38 -8.57 6.99
N ALA A 157 1.31 -8.02 7.59
CA ALA A 157 0.45 -8.74 8.54
C ALA A 157 -0.21 -9.95 7.87
N LEU A 158 -0.70 -9.81 6.63
CA LEU A 158 -1.23 -10.94 5.85
C LEU A 158 -0.14 -11.98 5.58
N LEU A 159 1.02 -11.59 5.06
CA LEU A 159 2.10 -12.51 4.71
C LEU A 159 2.58 -13.32 5.93
N THR A 160 2.78 -12.67 7.07
CA THR A 160 3.17 -13.36 8.31
C THR A 160 2.08 -14.29 8.80
N SER A 161 0.81 -13.88 8.71
CA SER A 161 -0.33 -14.73 9.07
C SER A 161 -0.44 -15.98 8.20
N LEU A 162 -0.25 -15.86 6.88
CA LEU A 162 -0.27 -16.99 5.94
C LEU A 162 0.87 -17.97 6.23
N ARG A 163 2.09 -17.45 6.38
CA ARG A 163 3.26 -18.27 6.71
C ARG A 163 3.06 -19.06 8.01
N ASP A 164 2.63 -18.38 9.07
CA ASP A 164 2.47 -19.00 10.40
C ASP A 164 1.35 -20.05 10.43
N ARG A 165 0.42 -19.98 9.48
CA ARG A 165 -0.65 -20.97 9.26
C ARG A 165 -0.26 -22.04 8.23
N ALA A 166 0.96 -21.99 7.67
CA ALA A 166 1.42 -22.85 6.60
C ALA A 166 0.47 -22.82 5.36
N GLU A 167 -0.16 -21.68 5.10
CA GLU A 167 -0.98 -21.43 3.92
C GLU A 167 -0.10 -20.98 2.74
N PRO A 168 -0.53 -21.23 1.48
CA PRO A 168 0.23 -20.82 0.30
C PRO A 168 0.52 -19.31 0.30
N LEU A 169 1.79 -18.95 0.09
CA LEU A 169 2.22 -17.55 -0.02
C LEU A 169 2.07 -17.06 -1.47
N PRO A 170 1.85 -15.74 -1.69
CA PRO A 170 1.87 -15.13 -3.02
C PRO A 170 3.26 -15.18 -3.64
N GLY A 171 3.33 -14.98 -4.96
CA GLY A 171 4.60 -14.96 -5.70
C GLY A 171 5.54 -13.83 -5.28
N CYS A 172 5.02 -12.68 -4.91
CA CYS A 172 5.77 -11.53 -4.36
C CYS A 172 4.84 -10.55 -3.66
N ALA A 173 5.43 -9.53 -3.02
CA ALA A 173 4.65 -8.46 -2.41
C ALA A 173 5.26 -7.07 -2.66
N VAL A 174 4.41 -6.03 -2.59
CA VAL A 174 4.76 -4.63 -2.83
C VAL A 174 4.30 -3.78 -1.65
N CYS A 175 5.23 -3.03 -1.06
CA CYS A 175 4.97 -2.11 0.04
C CYS A 175 5.35 -0.69 -0.39
N ILE A 176 4.36 0.19 -0.49
CA ILE A 176 4.52 1.60 -0.88
C ILE A 176 4.47 2.45 0.38
N SER A 177 5.54 3.19 0.70
CA SER A 177 5.59 4.06 1.89
C SER A 177 5.03 3.37 3.16
N PRO A 178 5.43 2.12 3.49
CA PRO A 178 4.70 1.29 4.44
C PRO A 178 4.79 1.81 5.87
N TRP A 179 3.65 1.81 6.59
CA TRP A 179 3.60 2.05 8.03
C TRP A 179 3.64 0.71 8.77
N VAL A 180 4.79 0.38 9.33
CA VAL A 180 5.07 -0.94 9.94
C VAL A 180 5.49 -0.88 11.41
N ASP A 181 5.58 0.32 11.99
CA ASP A 181 5.89 0.59 13.39
C ASP A 181 4.87 1.58 14.00
N LEU A 182 3.83 1.05 14.63
CA LEU A 182 2.78 1.89 15.22
C LEU A 182 3.23 2.57 16.53
N GLU A 183 4.41 2.23 17.06
CA GLU A 183 5.06 3.00 18.14
C GLU A 183 5.76 4.26 17.63
N MET A 184 5.97 4.36 16.30
CA MET A 184 6.64 5.51 15.66
C MET A 184 8.04 5.77 16.24
N THR A 185 8.86 4.74 16.33
CA THR A 185 10.20 4.81 16.93
C THR A 185 11.30 5.21 15.93
N GLY A 186 10.98 5.33 14.64
CA GLY A 186 11.90 5.78 13.59
C GLY A 186 12.34 7.24 13.81
N ALA A 187 13.62 7.53 13.57
CA ALA A 187 14.15 8.89 13.72
C ALA A 187 13.55 9.87 12.69
N SER A 188 13.14 9.36 11.52
CA SER A 188 12.48 10.14 10.46
C SER A 188 11.15 10.76 10.91
N ILE A 189 10.45 10.16 11.89
CA ILE A 189 9.22 10.71 12.49
C ILE A 189 9.41 12.16 12.97
N ILE A 190 10.59 12.46 13.50
CA ILE A 190 10.96 13.82 13.93
C ILE A 190 11.81 14.51 12.86
N GLY A 191 12.80 13.79 12.31
CA GLY A 191 13.78 14.38 11.40
C GLY A 191 13.22 14.82 10.04
N LYS A 192 12.06 14.30 9.64
CA LYS A 192 11.37 14.64 8.38
C LYS A 192 10.05 15.40 8.60
N ALA A 193 9.69 15.74 9.84
CA ALA A 193 8.40 16.36 10.16
C ALA A 193 8.13 17.67 9.39
N ASP A 194 9.15 18.49 9.13
CA ASP A 194 9.02 19.74 8.37
C ASP A 194 9.01 19.51 6.84
N LEU A 195 9.34 18.32 6.38
CA LEU A 195 9.40 17.97 4.96
C LEU A 195 8.16 17.22 4.47
N ASP A 196 7.49 16.49 5.35
CA ASP A 196 6.30 15.70 5.01
C ASP A 196 5.06 16.62 4.92
N PRO A 197 4.47 16.77 3.71
CA PRO A 197 3.32 17.67 3.54
C PRO A 197 2.00 17.06 4.05
N LEU A 198 1.96 15.75 4.27
CA LEU A 198 0.74 15.00 4.58
C LEU A 198 0.71 14.50 6.02
N LEU A 199 1.75 13.79 6.44
CA LEU A 199 1.74 13.08 7.71
C LEU A 199 2.32 13.91 8.86
N THR A 200 1.80 13.67 10.06
CA THR A 200 2.40 14.15 11.30
C THR A 200 2.38 13.05 12.34
N ARG A 201 3.31 13.12 13.30
CA ARG A 201 3.32 12.19 14.43
C ARG A 201 1.99 12.17 15.19
N ALA A 202 1.38 13.34 15.43
CA ALA A 202 0.10 13.42 16.14
C ALA A 202 -1.04 12.74 15.35
N GLY A 203 -1.08 12.92 14.02
CA GLY A 203 -2.05 12.26 13.16
C GLY A 203 -1.86 10.74 13.15
N LEU A 204 -0.62 10.26 13.03
CA LEU A 204 -0.33 8.82 13.09
C LEU A 204 -0.70 8.24 14.46
N GLN A 205 -0.44 8.96 15.57
CA GLN A 205 -0.85 8.52 16.90
C GLN A 205 -2.36 8.38 17.01
N GLN A 206 -3.14 9.32 16.48
CA GLN A 206 -4.60 9.24 16.47
C GLN A 206 -5.09 8.00 15.71
N PHE A 207 -4.53 7.70 14.53
CA PHE A 207 -4.87 6.51 13.76
C PHE A 207 -4.47 5.22 14.49
N ALA A 208 -3.29 5.20 15.12
CA ALA A 208 -2.87 4.08 15.95
C ALA A 208 -3.83 3.84 17.12
N ASP A 209 -4.25 4.88 17.81
CA ASP A 209 -5.20 4.78 18.93
C ASP A 209 -6.56 4.23 18.48
N TRP A 210 -7.06 4.66 17.33
CA TRP A 210 -8.30 4.13 16.75
C TRP A 210 -8.17 2.66 16.35
N TYR A 211 -7.08 2.29 15.69
CA TYR A 211 -6.87 0.93 15.22
C TYR A 211 -6.61 -0.06 16.36
N LEU A 212 -5.77 0.32 17.30
CA LEU A 212 -5.38 -0.53 18.45
C LEU A 212 -6.48 -0.69 19.48
N GLY A 213 -7.21 0.39 19.80
CA GLY A 213 -8.20 0.36 20.88
C GLY A 213 -7.62 -0.01 22.25
N GLY A 214 -6.38 0.40 22.50
CA GLY A 214 -5.64 0.13 23.74
C GLY A 214 -4.83 -1.18 23.73
N GLN A 215 -4.78 -1.90 22.62
CA GLN A 215 -3.92 -3.08 22.49
C GLN A 215 -2.44 -2.70 22.36
N ASN A 216 -1.54 -3.66 22.63
CA ASN A 216 -0.10 -3.46 22.55
C ASN A 216 0.34 -3.17 21.09
N PRO A 217 0.94 -2.00 20.81
CA PRO A 217 1.41 -1.63 19.47
C PRO A 217 2.55 -2.52 18.95
N ARG A 218 3.26 -3.24 19.82
CA ARG A 218 4.37 -4.13 19.42
C ARG A 218 3.95 -5.52 18.95
N GLN A 219 2.65 -5.80 18.91
CA GLN A 219 2.19 -7.08 18.36
C GLN A 219 2.63 -7.24 16.90
N PRO A 220 3.17 -8.42 16.49
CA PRO A 220 3.71 -8.63 15.14
C PRO A 220 2.74 -8.38 14.00
N LEU A 221 1.43 -8.58 14.21
CA LEU A 221 0.40 -8.31 13.18
C LEU A 221 -0.10 -6.86 13.19
N VAL A 222 0.25 -6.08 14.21
CA VAL A 222 -0.04 -4.64 14.32
C VAL A 222 1.14 -3.83 13.76
N SER A 223 2.33 -4.14 14.26
CA SER A 223 3.59 -3.53 13.81
C SER A 223 4.51 -4.63 13.23
N PRO A 224 4.37 -4.95 11.94
CA PRO A 224 5.13 -6.03 11.30
C PRO A 224 6.64 -5.85 11.36
N LEU A 225 7.12 -4.67 11.69
CA LEU A 225 8.52 -4.46 11.98
C LEU A 225 9.02 -5.38 13.13
N HIS A 226 8.14 -5.78 14.06
CA HIS A 226 8.47 -6.69 15.17
C HIS A 226 8.22 -8.18 14.84
N ALA A 227 7.72 -8.49 13.65
CA ALA A 227 7.48 -9.86 13.24
C ALA A 227 8.78 -10.64 12.92
N ASP A 228 8.69 -11.96 12.94
CA ASP A 228 9.64 -12.81 12.24
C ASP A 228 9.37 -12.74 10.74
N LEU A 229 10.33 -12.28 9.95
CA LEU A 229 10.16 -12.09 8.51
C LEU A 229 10.74 -13.27 7.68
N ARG A 230 11.28 -14.31 8.32
CA ARG A 230 11.83 -15.47 7.61
C ARG A 230 10.75 -16.17 6.77
N GLY A 231 11.13 -16.61 5.57
CA GLY A 231 10.25 -17.37 4.67
C GLY A 231 9.18 -16.55 3.97
N LEU A 232 9.20 -15.22 4.07
CA LEU A 232 8.32 -14.36 3.27
C LEU A 232 8.75 -14.35 1.80
N PRO A 233 7.83 -14.10 0.85
CA PRO A 233 8.13 -13.99 -0.56
C PRO A 233 8.98 -12.75 -0.86
N PRO A 234 9.55 -12.61 -2.09
CA PRO A 234 10.24 -11.40 -2.51
C PRO A 234 9.43 -10.13 -2.24
N LEU A 235 10.09 -9.09 -1.70
CA LEU A 235 9.48 -7.80 -1.34
C LEU A 235 10.05 -6.67 -2.19
N LEU A 236 9.17 -5.87 -2.80
CA LEU A 236 9.49 -4.53 -3.30
C LEU A 236 9.04 -3.53 -2.25
N ILE A 237 9.93 -2.62 -1.86
CA ILE A 237 9.64 -1.53 -0.94
C ILE A 237 9.99 -0.22 -1.64
N GLN A 238 9.01 0.67 -1.81
CA GLN A 238 9.23 2.00 -2.38
C GLN A 238 8.91 3.06 -1.34
N VAL A 239 9.77 4.06 -1.19
CA VAL A 239 9.65 5.10 -0.16
C VAL A 239 10.22 6.43 -0.64
N GLY A 240 9.57 7.53 -0.29
CA GLY A 240 10.07 8.87 -0.55
C GLY A 240 11.03 9.35 0.53
N THR A 241 12.03 10.18 0.17
CA THR A 241 12.97 10.70 1.16
C THR A 241 12.43 11.87 1.96
N SER A 242 11.25 12.40 1.60
CA SER A 242 10.60 13.53 2.28
C SER A 242 9.38 13.14 3.11
N GLU A 243 9.30 11.88 3.56
CA GLU A 243 8.21 11.41 4.42
C GLU A 243 8.69 10.96 5.80
N ILE A 244 7.82 11.09 6.81
CA ILE A 244 8.16 10.69 8.19
C ILE A 244 8.22 9.17 8.36
N LEU A 245 7.65 8.37 7.44
CA LEU A 245 7.73 6.90 7.44
C LEU A 245 8.96 6.34 6.70
N LEU A 246 9.94 7.20 6.34
CA LEU A 246 11.18 6.74 5.68
C LEU A 246 11.88 5.63 6.49
N ASP A 247 12.04 5.81 7.80
CA ASP A 247 12.73 4.81 8.63
C ASP A 247 11.93 3.51 8.78
N ASP A 248 10.61 3.55 8.69
CA ASP A 248 9.78 2.34 8.67
C ASP A 248 10.17 1.45 7.49
N ALA A 249 10.27 2.06 6.31
CA ALA A 249 10.67 1.35 5.08
C ALA A 249 12.13 0.85 5.12
N LEU A 250 13.06 1.70 5.59
CA LEU A 250 14.48 1.33 5.67
C LEU A 250 14.71 0.19 6.65
N ARG A 251 14.12 0.28 7.85
CA ARG A 251 14.21 -0.75 8.90
C ARG A 251 13.53 -2.05 8.48
N LEU A 252 12.40 -1.97 7.77
CA LEU A 252 11.74 -3.14 7.19
C LEU A 252 12.67 -3.84 6.18
N ALA A 253 13.27 -3.08 5.26
CA ALA A 253 14.18 -3.62 4.25
C ALA A 253 15.40 -4.30 4.88
N GLU A 254 16.02 -3.68 5.87
CA GLU A 254 17.14 -4.23 6.62
C GLU A 254 16.76 -5.54 7.31
N ARG A 255 15.65 -5.55 8.07
CA ARG A 255 15.20 -6.73 8.82
C ARG A 255 14.77 -7.88 7.90
N ALA A 256 14.08 -7.58 6.80
CA ALA A 256 13.66 -8.59 5.84
C ALA A 256 14.90 -9.22 5.14
N SER A 257 15.86 -8.39 4.73
CA SER A 257 17.12 -8.87 4.14
C SER A 257 17.91 -9.73 5.13
N ALA A 258 18.03 -9.30 6.39
CA ALA A 258 18.67 -10.07 7.45
C ALA A 258 17.96 -11.41 7.73
N ALA A 259 16.65 -11.49 7.48
CA ALA A 259 15.86 -12.72 7.57
C ALA A 259 15.97 -13.62 6.33
N GLY A 260 16.77 -13.24 5.31
CA GLY A 260 16.97 -13.99 4.09
C GLY A 260 15.86 -13.80 3.04
N VAL A 261 15.01 -12.79 3.20
CA VAL A 261 14.00 -12.43 2.20
C VAL A 261 14.66 -11.63 1.07
N PRO A 262 14.40 -11.96 -0.22
CA PRO A 262 14.82 -11.10 -1.33
C PRO A 262 14.10 -9.75 -1.26
N VAL A 263 14.85 -8.66 -1.08
CA VAL A 263 14.30 -7.31 -0.97
C VAL A 263 14.86 -6.42 -2.08
N THR A 264 13.95 -5.70 -2.75
CA THR A 264 14.26 -4.55 -3.59
C THR A 264 13.77 -3.30 -2.89
N LEU A 265 14.69 -2.42 -2.47
CA LEU A 265 14.36 -1.14 -1.86
C LEU A 265 14.64 0.00 -2.85
N CYS A 266 13.61 0.78 -3.16
CA CYS A 266 13.70 1.97 -4.01
C CYS A 266 13.41 3.21 -3.17
N GLN A 267 14.41 4.08 -3.02
CA GLN A 267 14.25 5.38 -2.37
C GLN A 267 14.14 6.45 -3.47
N TYR A 268 13.10 7.29 -3.37
CA TYR A 268 12.85 8.36 -4.32
C TYR A 268 13.14 9.71 -3.68
N GLU A 269 14.16 10.40 -4.20
CA GLU A 269 14.59 11.70 -3.68
C GLU A 269 13.48 12.74 -3.79
N ASP A 270 13.30 13.52 -2.73
CA ASP A 270 12.28 14.59 -2.59
C ASP A 270 10.82 14.12 -2.71
N MET A 271 10.54 12.85 -2.92
CA MET A 271 9.15 12.39 -2.99
C MET A 271 8.51 12.37 -1.61
N PRO A 272 7.26 12.87 -1.50
CA PRO A 272 6.45 12.79 -0.29
C PRO A 272 5.74 11.44 -0.18
N HIS A 273 5.02 11.24 0.92
CA HIS A 273 4.26 10.02 1.19
C HIS A 273 3.30 9.65 0.05
N VAL A 274 3.40 8.40 -0.44
CA VAL A 274 2.53 7.80 -1.48
C VAL A 274 2.39 8.68 -2.74
N TRP A 275 3.49 9.21 -3.28
CA TRP A 275 3.50 10.04 -4.50
C TRP A 275 2.94 9.32 -5.74
N HIS A 276 2.77 8.02 -5.67
CA HIS A 276 2.18 7.15 -6.70
C HIS A 276 0.77 7.60 -7.10
N VAL A 277 0.02 8.15 -6.16
CA VAL A 277 -1.34 8.71 -6.39
C VAL A 277 -1.35 9.74 -7.52
N PHE A 278 -0.23 10.41 -7.76
CA PHE A 278 -0.11 11.47 -8.75
C PHE A 278 0.47 11.00 -10.09
N ALA A 279 0.45 9.70 -10.38
CA ALA A 279 1.00 9.12 -11.61
C ALA A 279 0.40 9.75 -12.89
N SER A 280 -0.83 10.25 -12.86
CA SER A 280 -1.47 10.93 -13.98
C SER A 280 -0.69 12.16 -14.49
N PHE A 281 0.00 12.89 -13.62
CA PHE A 281 0.78 14.06 -14.03
C PHE A 281 2.23 14.07 -13.52
N LEU A 282 2.57 13.30 -12.45
CA LEU A 282 3.92 13.23 -11.89
C LEU A 282 4.74 12.11 -12.58
N PRO A 283 5.84 12.42 -13.27
CA PRO A 283 6.66 11.39 -13.93
C PRO A 283 7.20 10.32 -12.97
N GLN A 284 7.62 10.72 -11.77
CA GLN A 284 8.13 9.79 -10.74
C GLN A 284 7.04 8.82 -10.24
N GLY A 285 5.77 9.23 -10.22
CA GLY A 285 4.65 8.33 -9.92
C GLY A 285 4.49 7.25 -10.98
N ARG A 286 4.58 7.61 -12.28
CA ARG A 286 4.57 6.65 -13.39
C ARG A 286 5.79 5.72 -13.37
N GLN A 287 6.98 6.28 -13.09
CA GLN A 287 8.20 5.48 -12.97
C GLN A 287 8.04 4.43 -11.86
N ALA A 288 7.58 4.83 -10.68
CA ALA A 288 7.36 3.92 -9.56
C ALA A 288 6.35 2.81 -9.90
N ALA A 289 5.24 3.15 -10.58
CA ALA A 289 4.28 2.16 -11.04
C ALA A 289 4.89 1.18 -12.06
N ASN A 290 5.74 1.63 -12.98
CA ASN A 290 6.43 0.76 -13.94
C ASN A 290 7.42 -0.18 -13.23
N GLU A 291 8.18 0.30 -12.26
CA GLU A 291 9.08 -0.55 -11.46
C GLU A 291 8.31 -1.63 -10.67
N ILE A 292 7.11 -1.30 -10.15
CA ILE A 292 6.20 -2.32 -9.58
C ILE A 292 5.86 -3.36 -10.64
N GLY A 293 5.51 -2.94 -11.85
CA GLY A 293 5.20 -3.84 -12.97
C GLY A 293 6.36 -4.78 -13.30
N ASP A 294 7.57 -4.24 -13.44
CA ASP A 294 8.77 -5.01 -13.75
C ASP A 294 9.08 -6.04 -12.65
N PHE A 295 9.00 -5.61 -11.38
CA PHE A 295 9.19 -6.50 -10.23
C PHE A 295 8.16 -7.63 -10.21
N VAL A 296 6.88 -7.32 -10.40
CA VAL A 296 5.80 -8.31 -10.46
C VAL A 296 6.03 -9.30 -11.61
N MET A 297 6.36 -8.83 -12.80
CA MET A 297 6.63 -9.68 -13.95
C MET A 297 7.85 -10.59 -13.72
N GLN A 298 8.90 -10.10 -13.07
CA GLN A 298 10.08 -10.87 -12.74
C GLN A 298 9.78 -12.04 -11.80
N HIS A 299 8.96 -11.81 -10.76
CA HIS A 299 8.72 -12.78 -9.69
C HIS A 299 7.52 -13.71 -9.94
N THR A 300 6.63 -13.35 -10.88
CA THR A 300 5.45 -14.17 -11.23
C THR A 300 5.52 -14.81 -12.62
N ALA A 301 6.44 -14.41 -13.49
CA ALA A 301 6.53 -14.89 -14.88
C ALA A 301 6.75 -16.41 -14.99
N ARG A 302 7.52 -17.00 -14.07
CA ARG A 302 7.81 -18.45 -14.05
C ARG A 302 6.56 -19.31 -13.78
N ALA A 303 5.56 -18.79 -13.08
CA ALA A 303 4.33 -19.52 -12.80
C ALA A 303 3.42 -19.64 -14.03
N ALA A 304 3.39 -18.62 -14.91
CA ALA A 304 2.60 -18.65 -16.14
C ALA A 304 3.09 -19.74 -17.13
N ALA A 305 4.39 -20.05 -17.17
CA ALA A 305 4.97 -21.07 -18.04
C ALA A 305 4.63 -22.51 -17.61
N ALA A 306 4.38 -22.74 -16.32
CA ALA A 306 4.07 -24.09 -15.82
C ALA A 306 2.65 -24.58 -16.18
N ASN A 307 1.73 -23.64 -16.48
CA ASN A 307 0.34 -23.97 -16.83
C ASN A 307 0.09 -24.16 -18.34
N GLN A 308 1.13 -24.07 -19.20
CA GLN A 308 1.01 -24.25 -20.66
C GLN A 308 1.43 -25.65 -21.15
N GLN A 309 1.66 -26.63 -20.28
CA GLN A 309 1.81 -28.01 -20.74
C GLN A 309 0.43 -28.59 -21.07
N PRO A 310 0.17 -29.01 -22.32
CA PRO A 310 -1.09 -29.61 -22.71
C PRO A 310 -1.25 -30.97 -22.01
N ARG A 311 -2.46 -31.20 -21.50
CA ARG A 311 -2.90 -32.51 -21.05
C ARG A 311 -3.09 -33.46 -22.24
#